data_3702f533f6606dd04f9f2cf43ce902b4
#
_entry.id   3702f533f6606dd04f9f2cf43ce902b4
#
_cell.length_a   1.000
_cell.length_b   1.000
_cell.length_c   1.000
_cell.angle_alpha   90.00
_cell.angle_beta   90.00
_cell.angle_gamma   90.00
#
_symmetry.space_group_name_H-M   'P 1'
#
loop_
_entity.id
_entity.type
_entity.pdbx_description
1 polymer ?
#
loop_
_entity_poly.entity_id
_entity_poly.type
_entity_poly.pdbx_seq_one_letter_code
_entity_poly.pdbx_strand_id
1 'polypeptide(L)'
;MSRRATSGKEPWLADLDPGIRDYVEILSNQGIETFESCQGGPGHAYPEPTVRFHGQPGAGPRALGVCIDHGLPVQCLRRVWDLLNSNEPTGPHWELVFWPRSVLRARAKRMMAGR
;
A
#
# COMPACT_ATOMS: atom_id res chain seq x y z
N MET A 1 -19.81 -2.17 9.11
CA MET A 1 -19.01 -2.45 10.30
C MET A 1 -17.60 -1.93 10.14
N SER A 2 -17.17 -1.18 11.08
CA SER A 2 -15.86 -0.56 11.02
C SER A 2 -14.78 -1.57 11.41
N ARG A 3 -13.70 -1.56 10.65
CA ARG A 3 -12.49 -2.31 11.00
C ARG A 3 -11.45 -1.40 11.60
N ARG A 4 -11.90 -0.35 12.25
CA ARG A 4 -11.00 0.59 12.85
C ARG A 4 -10.09 -0.10 13.83
N ALA A 5 -8.82 0.18 13.71
CA ALA A 5 -7.83 -0.35 14.63
C ALA A 5 -8.08 0.20 16.02
N THR A 6 -8.03 -0.67 17.00
CA THR A 6 -7.99 -0.27 18.40
C THR A 6 -6.53 -0.24 18.80
N SER A 7 -6.23 -0.11 20.06
CA SER A 7 -4.86 -0.25 20.49
C SER A 7 -4.42 -1.68 20.23
N GLY A 8 -3.26 -1.84 19.63
CA GLY A 8 -2.75 -3.14 19.28
C GLY A 8 -3.15 -3.55 17.87
N LYS A 9 -2.81 -4.76 17.51
CA LYS A 9 -2.99 -5.26 16.16
C LYS A 9 -4.32 -5.95 15.99
N GLU A 10 -4.95 -5.66 14.87
CA GLU A 10 -6.18 -6.37 14.50
C GLU A 10 -5.84 -7.79 14.07
N PRO A 11 -6.69 -8.78 14.43
CA PRO A 11 -6.42 -10.18 14.04
C PRO A 11 -6.24 -10.38 12.55
N TRP A 12 -6.98 -9.64 11.71
CA TRP A 12 -6.90 -9.80 10.27
C TRP A 12 -5.54 -9.41 9.69
N LEU A 13 -4.75 -8.62 10.40
CA LEU A 13 -3.42 -8.25 9.94
C LEU A 13 -2.50 -9.44 9.82
N ALA A 14 -2.72 -10.48 10.63
CA ALA A 14 -1.88 -11.67 10.58
C ALA A 14 -2.00 -12.44 9.28
N ASP A 15 -3.12 -12.25 8.56
CA ASP A 15 -3.36 -12.94 7.29
C ASP A 15 -2.72 -12.23 6.10
N LEU A 16 -2.15 -11.04 6.32
CA LEU A 16 -1.53 -10.28 5.25
C LEU A 16 -0.10 -10.75 5.01
N ASP A 17 0.37 -10.54 3.78
CA ASP A 17 1.78 -10.77 3.45
C ASP A 17 2.67 -9.97 4.40
N PRO A 18 3.71 -10.58 4.97
CA PRO A 18 4.56 -9.87 5.94
C PRO A 18 5.19 -8.59 5.38
N GLY A 19 5.48 -8.57 4.08
CA GLY A 19 6.14 -7.43 3.47
C GLY A 19 5.26 -6.21 3.27
N ILE A 20 3.94 -6.33 3.50
CA ILE A 20 3.01 -5.22 3.34
C ILE A 20 2.27 -4.90 4.64
N ARG A 21 2.36 -5.79 5.62
CA ARG A 21 1.56 -5.71 6.84
C ARG A 21 1.71 -4.38 7.57
N ASP A 22 2.93 -3.92 7.73
CA ASP A 22 3.20 -2.68 8.46
C ASP A 22 2.57 -1.48 7.78
N TYR A 23 2.61 -1.44 6.46
CA TYR A 23 2.04 -0.32 5.70
C TYR A 23 0.52 -0.29 5.85
N VAL A 24 -0.11 -1.47 5.76
CA VAL A 24 -1.56 -1.58 5.92
C VAL A 24 -1.97 -1.16 7.33
N GLU A 25 -1.19 -1.56 8.33
CA GLU A 25 -1.49 -1.21 9.72
C GLU A 25 -1.43 0.30 9.92
N ILE A 26 -0.41 0.96 9.40
CA ILE A 26 -0.27 2.41 9.51
C ILE A 26 -1.45 3.11 8.85
N LEU A 27 -1.82 2.67 7.64
CA LEU A 27 -2.95 3.27 6.92
C LEU A 27 -4.25 3.04 7.67
N SER A 28 -4.46 1.84 8.18
CA SER A 28 -5.67 1.50 8.92
C SER A 28 -5.81 2.34 10.18
N ASN A 29 -4.71 2.57 10.89
CA ASN A 29 -4.71 3.40 12.09
C ASN A 29 -5.09 4.85 11.79
N GLN A 30 -4.92 5.28 10.56
CA GLN A 30 -5.29 6.62 10.12
C GLN A 30 -6.64 6.65 9.42
N GLY A 31 -7.41 5.56 9.52
CA GLY A 31 -8.76 5.51 8.96
C GLY A 31 -8.82 5.17 7.48
N ILE A 32 -7.73 4.71 6.89
CA ILE A 32 -7.71 4.33 5.49
C ILE A 32 -7.79 2.81 5.41
N GLU A 33 -8.96 2.31 4.97
CA GLU A 33 -9.19 0.88 4.86
C GLU A 33 -8.85 0.41 3.45
N THR A 34 -7.91 -0.53 3.37
CA THR A 34 -7.52 -1.11 2.10
C THR A 34 -8.40 -2.33 1.80
N PHE A 35 -8.72 -2.53 0.52
CA PHE A 35 -9.47 -3.74 0.14
C PHE A 35 -8.58 -4.76 -0.55
N GLU A 36 -7.37 -4.36 -0.93
CA GLU A 36 -6.41 -5.27 -1.55
C GLU A 36 -5.01 -4.82 -1.18
N SER A 37 -4.15 -5.78 -0.87
CA SER A 37 -2.76 -5.50 -0.55
C SER A 37 -1.89 -6.68 -0.96
N CYS A 38 -0.67 -6.39 -1.40
CA CYS A 38 0.27 -7.41 -1.86
C CYS A 38 1.69 -6.90 -1.61
N GLN A 39 2.54 -7.78 -1.08
CA GLN A 39 3.93 -7.40 -0.83
C GLN A 39 4.77 -7.30 -2.09
N GLY A 40 4.26 -7.79 -3.23
CA GLY A 40 4.98 -7.77 -4.48
C GLY A 40 5.99 -8.89 -4.62
N GLY A 41 6.57 -8.97 -5.83
CA GLY A 41 7.60 -9.94 -6.12
C GLY A 41 7.10 -11.16 -6.88
N PRO A 42 8.03 -12.09 -7.20
CA PRO A 42 7.67 -13.28 -7.96
C PRO A 42 6.60 -14.10 -7.24
N GLY A 43 5.61 -14.56 -8.00
CA GLY A 43 4.53 -15.36 -7.46
C GLY A 43 3.42 -14.57 -6.79
N HIS A 44 3.52 -13.25 -6.73
CA HIS A 44 2.50 -12.39 -6.17
C HIS A 44 1.70 -11.70 -7.28
N ALA A 45 0.52 -11.17 -6.91
CA ALA A 45 -0.38 -10.54 -7.87
C ALA A 45 0.22 -9.28 -8.50
N TYR A 46 1.11 -8.61 -7.77
CA TYR A 46 1.76 -7.40 -8.24
C TYR A 46 3.27 -7.56 -8.18
N PRO A 47 3.99 -6.91 -9.10
CA PRO A 47 5.46 -6.98 -9.06
C PRO A 47 6.07 -6.18 -7.91
N GLU A 48 5.35 -5.19 -7.40
CA GLU A 48 5.83 -4.31 -6.33
C GLU A 48 4.82 -4.27 -5.20
N PRO A 49 5.26 -3.89 -3.97
CA PRO A 49 4.32 -3.75 -2.87
C PRO A 49 3.23 -2.75 -3.24
N THR A 50 1.99 -3.16 -3.10
CA THR A 50 0.84 -2.40 -3.60
C THR A 50 -0.31 -2.51 -2.62
N VAL A 51 -0.99 -1.38 -2.35
CA VAL A 51 -2.25 -1.37 -1.62
C VAL A 51 -3.28 -0.62 -2.45
N ARG A 52 -4.52 -1.07 -2.35
CA ARG A 52 -5.65 -0.41 -3.02
C ARG A 52 -6.72 -0.07 -2.00
N PHE A 53 -7.37 1.07 -2.21
CA PHE A 53 -8.42 1.52 -1.32
C PHE A 53 -9.43 2.36 -2.10
N HIS A 54 -10.65 2.40 -1.56
CA HIS A 54 -11.72 3.22 -2.14
C HIS A 54 -11.62 4.63 -1.58
N GLY A 55 -12.28 5.58 -2.23
CA GLY A 55 -12.41 6.91 -1.68
C GLY A 55 -12.63 7.97 -2.73
N GLN A 56 -13.04 9.11 -2.25
CA GLN A 56 -13.26 10.30 -3.05
C GLN A 56 -11.93 10.83 -3.60
N PRO A 57 -11.96 11.82 -4.50
CA PRO A 57 -10.72 12.36 -5.07
C PRO A 57 -9.68 12.79 -4.04
N GLY A 58 -10.11 13.28 -2.88
CA GLY A 58 -9.15 13.68 -1.86
C GLY A 58 -8.54 12.54 -1.05
N ALA A 59 -9.07 11.33 -1.17
CA ALA A 59 -8.61 10.21 -0.36
C ALA A 59 -7.19 9.78 -0.71
N GLY A 60 -6.85 9.81 -2.00
CA GLY A 60 -5.52 9.44 -2.44
C GLY A 60 -4.43 10.35 -1.90
N PRO A 61 -4.52 11.67 -2.13
CA PRO A 61 -3.56 12.60 -1.56
C PRO A 61 -3.47 12.52 -0.04
N ARG A 62 -4.59 12.29 0.65
CA ARG A 62 -4.59 12.14 2.10
C ARG A 62 -3.78 10.91 2.52
N ALA A 63 -4.00 9.79 1.84
CA ALA A 63 -3.27 8.56 2.13
C ALA A 63 -1.78 8.73 1.83
N LEU A 64 -1.46 9.42 0.74
CA LEU A 64 -0.08 9.72 0.40
C LEU A 64 0.59 10.55 1.51
N GLY A 65 -0.13 11.54 2.03
CA GLY A 65 0.37 12.35 3.14
C GLY A 65 0.67 11.53 4.38
N VAL A 66 -0.21 10.58 4.70
CA VAL A 66 0.01 9.65 5.81
C VAL A 66 1.30 8.86 5.60
N CYS A 67 1.49 8.33 4.39
CA CYS A 67 2.69 7.56 4.07
C CYS A 67 3.96 8.40 4.22
N ILE A 68 3.93 9.62 3.71
CA ILE A 68 5.09 10.52 3.80
C ILE A 68 5.40 10.84 5.27
N ASP A 69 4.37 11.14 6.05
CA ASP A 69 4.54 11.47 7.47
C ASP A 69 5.14 10.31 8.26
N HIS A 70 4.87 9.09 7.85
CA HIS A 70 5.39 7.90 8.53
C HIS A 70 6.63 7.31 7.86
N GLY A 71 7.19 8.01 6.89
CA GLY A 71 8.41 7.58 6.23
C GLY A 71 8.27 6.33 5.38
N LEU A 72 7.08 6.05 4.87
CA LEU A 72 6.88 4.89 4.02
C LEU A 72 7.42 5.16 2.62
N PRO A 73 8.05 4.16 2.00
CA PRO A 73 8.75 4.36 0.73
C PRO A 73 7.81 4.30 -0.48
N VAL A 74 6.98 5.32 -0.63
CA VAL A 74 6.02 5.38 -1.73
C VAL A 74 6.76 5.64 -3.04
N GLN A 75 6.41 4.84 -4.05
CA GLN A 75 6.90 5.04 -5.41
C GLN A 75 5.94 5.90 -6.21
N CYS A 76 4.63 5.59 -6.14
CA CYS A 76 3.63 6.37 -6.85
C CYS A 76 2.24 6.15 -6.26
N LEU A 77 1.36 7.10 -6.59
CA LEU A 77 -0.07 7.04 -6.28
C LEU A 77 -0.80 7.11 -7.60
N ARG A 78 -1.76 6.21 -7.80
CA ARG A 78 -2.54 6.15 -9.04
C ARG A 78 -4.01 6.06 -8.77
N ARG A 79 -4.79 6.60 -9.69
CA ARG A 79 -6.24 6.43 -9.75
C ARG A 79 -6.50 5.40 -10.84
N VAL A 80 -7.09 4.27 -10.49
CA VAL A 80 -7.20 3.15 -11.42
C VAL A 80 -8.63 2.70 -11.61
N TRP A 81 -8.90 2.18 -12.81
CA TRP A 81 -10.16 1.55 -13.17
C TRP A 81 -9.83 0.12 -13.58
N ASP A 82 -10.52 -0.83 -12.98
CA ASP A 82 -10.40 -2.22 -13.40
C ASP A 82 -11.48 -2.50 -14.44
N LEU A 83 -11.19 -3.42 -15.35
CA LEU A 83 -12.16 -3.86 -16.33
C LEU A 83 -12.68 -5.25 -15.94
N LEU A 84 -13.98 -5.39 -15.93
CA LEU A 84 -14.61 -6.69 -15.72
C LEU A 84 -14.61 -7.48 -17.02
N ASN A 85 -15.07 -8.74 -16.96
CA ASN A 85 -15.10 -9.62 -18.12
C ASN A 85 -15.83 -9.02 -19.32
N SER A 86 -16.82 -8.17 -19.06
CA SER A 86 -17.58 -7.49 -20.12
C SER A 86 -16.95 -6.19 -20.57
N ASN A 87 -15.71 -5.92 -20.14
CA ASN A 87 -15.02 -4.65 -20.40
C ASN A 87 -15.68 -3.45 -19.72
N GLU A 88 -16.46 -3.68 -18.70
CA GLU A 88 -17.07 -2.60 -17.93
C GLU A 88 -16.07 -2.11 -16.88
N PRO A 89 -15.80 -0.80 -16.84
CA PRO A 89 -14.89 -0.27 -15.83
C PRO A 89 -15.52 -0.30 -14.45
N THR A 90 -14.75 -0.68 -13.46
CA THR A 90 -15.11 -0.57 -12.06
C THR A 90 -14.14 0.36 -11.37
N GLY A 91 -14.65 1.14 -10.45
CA GLY A 91 -13.84 2.12 -9.75
C GLY A 91 -14.38 3.50 -9.95
N PRO A 92 -13.52 4.53 -9.88
CA PRO A 92 -12.07 4.40 -9.73
C PRO A 92 -11.67 4.00 -8.32
N HIS A 93 -10.56 3.29 -8.23
CA HIS A 93 -9.92 2.97 -6.95
C HIS A 93 -8.64 3.78 -6.81
N TRP A 94 -8.11 3.85 -5.61
CA TRP A 94 -6.79 4.41 -5.37
C TRP A 94 -5.78 3.30 -5.21
N GLU A 95 -4.58 3.50 -5.73
CA GLU A 95 -3.51 2.51 -5.65
C GLU A 95 -2.23 3.21 -5.22
N LEU A 96 -1.66 2.72 -4.11
CA LEU A 96 -0.34 3.15 -3.65
C LEU A 96 0.64 2.04 -3.95
N VAL A 97 1.72 2.38 -4.63
CA VAL A 97 2.80 1.45 -4.94
C VAL A 97 4.03 1.90 -4.15
N PHE A 98 4.70 0.94 -3.55
CA PHE A 98 5.86 1.22 -2.72
C PHE A 98 7.11 0.62 -3.37
N TRP A 99 8.25 1.20 -3.08
CA TRP A 99 9.51 0.64 -3.55
C TRP A 99 9.73 -0.71 -2.89
N PRO A 100 10.17 -1.74 -3.65
CA PRO A 100 10.51 -3.03 -3.04
C PRO A 100 11.63 -2.86 -2.02
N ARG A 101 11.56 -3.62 -0.93
CA ARG A 101 12.57 -3.54 0.12
C ARG A 101 13.96 -3.90 -0.39
N SER A 102 14.05 -4.80 -1.37
CA SER A 102 15.33 -5.15 -1.98
C SER A 102 15.98 -3.94 -2.65
N VAL A 103 15.17 -3.12 -3.32
CA VAL A 103 15.67 -1.88 -3.95
C VAL A 103 16.16 -0.91 -2.88
N LEU A 104 15.41 -0.78 -1.80
CA LEU A 104 15.79 0.13 -0.72
C LEU A 104 17.09 -0.31 -0.07
N ARG A 105 17.26 -1.61 0.16
CA ARG A 105 18.50 -2.13 0.73
C ARG A 105 19.68 -1.89 -0.20
N ALA A 106 19.50 -2.10 -1.50
CA ALA A 106 20.56 -1.86 -2.47
C ALA A 106 20.96 -0.38 -2.52
N ARG A 107 19.98 0.52 -2.44
CA ARG A 107 20.26 1.96 -2.42
C ARG A 107 21.01 2.36 -1.15
N ALA A 108 20.60 1.84 -0.01
CA ALA A 108 21.27 2.13 1.26
C ALA A 108 22.71 1.65 1.22
N LYS A 109 22.95 0.45 0.67
CA LYS A 109 24.29 -0.08 0.52
C LYS A 109 25.17 0.81 -0.33
N ARG A 110 24.64 1.28 -1.46
CA ARG A 110 25.40 2.17 -2.35
C ARG A 110 25.72 3.49 -1.67
N MET A 111 24.78 4.05 -0.94
CA MET A 111 25.00 5.29 -0.22
C MET A 111 26.10 5.15 0.83
N MET A 112 26.10 4.02 1.57
CA MET A 112 27.14 3.78 2.57
C MET A 112 28.50 3.52 1.94
N ALA A 113 28.52 2.78 0.84
CA ALA A 113 29.78 2.47 0.15
C ALA A 113 30.41 3.70 -0.49
N GLY A 114 29.62 4.70 -0.80
CA GLY A 114 30.10 5.92 -1.45
C GLY A 114 30.71 6.95 -0.50
N ARG A 115 30.87 6.61 0.78
CA ARG A 115 31.40 7.54 1.77
C ARG A 115 32.86 7.33 2.06
#